data_7f4f85c6aa9e71dc2ce661006d087d0b
#
_entry.id   7f4f85c6aa9e71dc2ce661006d087d0b
#
_cell.length_a   1.000
_cell.length_b   1.000
_cell.length_c   1.000
_cell.angle_alpha   90.00
_cell.angle_beta   90.00
_cell.angle_gamma   90.00
#
_symmetry.space_group_name_H-M   'P 1'
#
loop_
_entity.id
_entity.type
_entity.pdbx_description
1 polymer ?
#
loop_
_entity_poly.entity_id
_entity_poly.type
_entity_poly.pdbx_seq_one_letter_code
_entity_poly.pdbx_strand_id
1 'polypeptide(L)'
;IVWILCVWVLSLPLQAQSYNDVVEQAMDCVKKDSLVQAERLFRQALKMEPDNARNALLFSNLGTVQKRMGKTDEAIESYTLALNIIPYSTTMLLNRAALYLEKDLIQKAYLDYCNVIDLLPKNLEARLFRAYIYMQRREYKEARVDYNVVLEQDVKNKTARIGIIMLDEKEGRHQSAMDAMNLLVSDYPRDVSILRMRANMEWEHGQAEAALFDLDEVLKLDPRDASCYVMKGDIHLQQKKKAEAREAYEKALELGVSRAELAEKLKQCK
;
A
#
# COMPACT_ATOMS: atom_id res chain seq x y z
N ILE A 1 -25.04 -21.31 75.85
CA ILE A 1 -25.51 -21.83 74.51
C ILE A 1 -24.83 -20.94 73.47
N VAL A 2 -23.76 -21.48 72.80
CA VAL A 2 -23.03 -20.81 71.74
C VAL A 2 -23.61 -21.27 70.41
N TRP A 3 -24.20 -20.36 69.64
CA TRP A 3 -24.68 -20.64 68.30
C TRP A 3 -23.52 -20.44 67.31
N ILE A 4 -23.03 -21.56 66.72
CA ILE A 4 -22.07 -21.52 65.63
C ILE A 4 -22.86 -21.31 64.34
N LEU A 5 -22.76 -20.09 63.76
CA LEU A 5 -23.27 -19.80 62.44
C LEU A 5 -22.30 -20.40 61.40
N CYS A 6 -22.67 -21.56 60.82
CA CYS A 6 -22.01 -22.08 59.64
C CYS A 6 -22.35 -21.21 58.42
N VAL A 7 -21.41 -20.37 58.01
CA VAL A 7 -21.49 -19.64 56.75
C VAL A 7 -21.11 -20.60 55.62
N TRP A 8 -22.11 -21.10 54.92
CA TRP A 8 -21.90 -21.80 53.64
C TRP A 8 -21.45 -20.81 52.56
N VAL A 9 -20.15 -20.76 52.28
CA VAL A 9 -19.64 -20.08 51.11
C VAL A 9 -20.00 -20.97 49.92
N LEU A 10 -21.08 -20.59 49.21
CA LEU A 10 -21.42 -21.14 47.90
C LEU A 10 -20.30 -20.73 46.94
N SER A 11 -19.30 -21.57 46.76
CA SER A 11 -18.37 -21.47 45.65
C SER A 11 -19.15 -21.78 44.38
N LEU A 12 -19.64 -20.73 43.69
CA LEU A 12 -20.10 -20.85 42.31
C LEU A 12 -18.97 -21.46 41.51
N PRO A 13 -19.17 -22.56 40.78
CA PRO A 13 -18.14 -23.04 39.87
C PRO A 13 -17.79 -21.96 38.90
N LEU A 14 -16.56 -21.47 38.94
CA LEU A 14 -16.02 -20.61 37.90
C LEU A 14 -16.05 -21.46 36.63
N GLN A 15 -17.08 -21.24 35.79
CA GLN A 15 -17.25 -22.00 34.57
C GLN A 15 -16.01 -21.72 33.70
N ALA A 16 -15.18 -22.74 33.54
CA ALA A 16 -13.97 -22.58 32.72
C ALA A 16 -14.38 -22.15 31.34
N GLN A 17 -13.86 -21.01 30.92
CA GLN A 17 -14.14 -20.42 29.61
C GLN A 17 -13.75 -21.40 28.50
N SER A 18 -14.67 -21.74 27.61
CA SER A 18 -14.38 -22.67 26.53
C SER A 18 -13.52 -22.02 25.44
N TYR A 19 -12.85 -22.82 24.61
CA TYR A 19 -12.14 -22.34 23.42
C TYR A 19 -13.01 -21.42 22.56
N ASN A 20 -14.25 -21.82 22.27
CA ASN A 20 -15.16 -21.04 21.44
C ASN A 20 -15.52 -19.69 22.08
N ASP A 21 -15.74 -19.64 23.41
CA ASP A 21 -16.04 -18.40 24.12
C ASP A 21 -14.86 -17.41 24.03
N VAL A 22 -13.62 -17.91 24.16
CA VAL A 22 -12.43 -17.08 24.05
C VAL A 22 -12.26 -16.54 22.62
N VAL A 23 -12.51 -17.38 21.61
CA VAL A 23 -12.46 -16.97 20.19
C VAL A 23 -13.51 -15.90 19.91
N GLU A 24 -14.76 -16.08 20.36
CA GLU A 24 -15.83 -15.11 20.16
C GLU A 24 -15.50 -13.77 20.81
N GLN A 25 -15.00 -13.78 22.04
CA GLN A 25 -14.54 -12.58 22.73
C GLN A 25 -13.39 -11.89 22.00
N ALA A 26 -12.44 -12.65 21.44
CA ALA A 26 -11.35 -12.11 20.63
C ALA A 26 -11.90 -11.37 19.40
N MET A 27 -12.85 -12.00 18.69
CA MET A 27 -13.49 -11.42 17.51
C MET A 27 -14.29 -10.15 17.86
N ASP A 28 -14.96 -10.11 19.00
CA ASP A 28 -15.66 -8.92 19.49
C ASP A 28 -14.69 -7.79 19.86
N CYS A 29 -13.53 -8.13 20.43
CA CYS A 29 -12.46 -7.15 20.63
C CYS A 29 -11.94 -6.58 19.32
N VAL A 30 -11.81 -7.37 18.25
CA VAL A 30 -11.43 -6.90 16.90
C VAL A 30 -12.46 -5.90 16.37
N LYS A 31 -13.77 -6.20 16.50
CA LYS A 31 -14.86 -5.30 16.07
C LYS A 31 -14.84 -3.96 16.83
N LYS A 32 -14.47 -3.99 18.11
CA LYS A 32 -14.37 -2.82 18.99
C LYS A 32 -13.02 -2.09 18.89
N ASP A 33 -12.15 -2.48 17.97
CA ASP A 33 -10.78 -1.98 17.80
C ASP A 33 -9.87 -2.14 19.05
N SER A 34 -10.22 -3.07 19.94
CA SER A 34 -9.43 -3.39 21.13
C SER A 34 -8.34 -4.41 20.79
N LEU A 35 -7.38 -4.01 19.94
CA LEU A 35 -6.42 -4.90 19.28
C LEU A 35 -5.50 -5.66 20.25
N VAL A 36 -5.02 -4.99 21.31
CA VAL A 36 -4.16 -5.63 22.34
C VAL A 36 -4.90 -6.75 23.07
N GLN A 37 -6.17 -6.50 23.40
CA GLN A 37 -7.00 -7.51 24.04
C GLN A 37 -7.31 -8.66 23.10
N ALA A 38 -7.60 -8.36 21.82
CA ALA A 38 -7.85 -9.37 20.79
C ALA A 38 -6.64 -10.29 20.61
N GLU A 39 -5.43 -9.71 20.47
CA GLU A 39 -4.18 -10.49 20.37
C GLU A 39 -4.02 -11.44 21.57
N ARG A 40 -4.23 -10.94 22.79
CA ARG A 40 -4.13 -11.77 24.00
C ARG A 40 -5.10 -12.94 23.99
N LEU A 41 -6.35 -12.69 23.60
CA LEU A 41 -7.39 -13.72 23.57
C LEU A 41 -7.13 -14.75 22.44
N PHE A 42 -6.71 -14.34 21.25
CA PHE A 42 -6.30 -15.28 20.21
C PHE A 42 -5.15 -16.17 20.66
N ARG A 43 -4.11 -15.60 21.29
CA ARG A 43 -3.00 -16.38 21.84
C ARG A 43 -3.45 -17.34 22.96
N GLN A 44 -4.44 -16.94 23.76
CA GLN A 44 -5.04 -17.80 24.78
C GLN A 44 -5.77 -18.97 24.14
N ALA A 45 -6.64 -18.74 23.16
CA ALA A 45 -7.36 -19.79 22.45
C ALA A 45 -6.41 -20.80 21.78
N LEU A 46 -5.37 -20.31 21.09
CA LEU A 46 -4.35 -21.16 20.47
C LEU A 46 -3.62 -22.09 21.48
N LYS A 47 -3.45 -21.64 22.73
CA LYS A 47 -2.86 -22.47 23.80
C LYS A 47 -3.84 -23.50 24.37
N MET A 48 -5.14 -23.20 24.33
CA MET A 48 -6.16 -24.13 24.86
C MET A 48 -6.31 -25.38 23.99
N GLU A 49 -6.27 -25.20 22.68
CA GLU A 49 -6.42 -26.29 21.71
C GLU A 49 -5.36 -26.18 20.59
N PRO A 50 -4.09 -26.55 20.87
CA PRO A 50 -2.99 -26.34 19.91
C PRO A 50 -3.19 -27.06 18.57
N ASP A 51 -3.79 -28.25 18.60
CA ASP A 51 -3.96 -29.13 17.44
C ASP A 51 -5.30 -28.95 16.71
N ASN A 52 -6.07 -27.91 17.07
CA ASN A 52 -7.35 -27.66 16.43
C ASN A 52 -7.14 -27.13 14.99
N ALA A 53 -7.71 -27.83 14.01
CA ALA A 53 -7.64 -27.42 12.60
C ALA A 53 -8.19 -25.99 12.34
N ARG A 54 -9.10 -25.50 13.18
CA ARG A 54 -9.63 -24.11 13.11
C ARG A 54 -8.57 -23.06 13.46
N ASN A 55 -7.45 -23.48 14.06
CA ASN A 55 -6.36 -22.55 14.40
C ASN A 55 -5.76 -21.85 13.18
N ALA A 56 -5.92 -22.38 11.97
CA ALA A 56 -5.55 -21.65 10.75
C ALA A 56 -6.24 -20.29 10.65
N LEU A 57 -7.55 -20.23 10.96
CA LEU A 57 -8.30 -18.96 10.96
C LEU A 57 -7.90 -18.07 12.15
N LEU A 58 -7.61 -18.66 13.31
CA LEU A 58 -7.14 -17.90 14.47
C LEU A 58 -5.79 -17.26 14.20
N PHE A 59 -4.84 -17.99 13.63
CA PHE A 59 -3.54 -17.44 13.22
C PHE A 59 -3.72 -16.35 12.17
N SER A 60 -4.62 -16.53 11.19
CA SER A 60 -4.92 -15.49 10.19
C SER A 60 -5.49 -14.22 10.83
N ASN A 61 -6.44 -14.35 11.75
CA ASN A 61 -7.02 -13.21 12.47
C ASN A 61 -5.97 -12.53 13.38
N LEU A 62 -5.14 -13.33 14.06
CA LEU A 62 -4.03 -12.83 14.86
C LEU A 62 -3.05 -12.02 14.00
N GLY A 63 -2.66 -12.55 12.83
CA GLY A 63 -1.82 -11.84 11.86
C GLY A 63 -2.44 -10.52 11.42
N THR A 64 -3.76 -10.49 11.17
CA THR A 64 -4.49 -9.26 10.82
C THR A 64 -4.46 -8.23 11.96
N VAL A 65 -4.67 -8.66 13.20
CA VAL A 65 -4.59 -7.81 14.39
C VAL A 65 -3.17 -7.24 14.56
N GLN A 66 -2.16 -8.08 14.43
CA GLN A 66 -0.75 -7.70 14.54
C GLN A 66 -0.35 -6.70 13.44
N LYS A 67 -0.79 -6.93 12.19
CA LYS A 67 -0.63 -5.96 11.10
C LYS A 67 -1.20 -4.59 11.45
N ARG A 68 -2.45 -4.53 11.95
CA ARG A 68 -3.10 -3.28 12.38
C ARG A 68 -2.36 -2.59 13.54
N MET A 69 -1.65 -3.34 14.37
CA MET A 69 -0.81 -2.83 15.45
C MET A 69 0.60 -2.42 15.01
N GLY A 70 0.95 -2.55 13.73
CA GLY A 70 2.29 -2.29 13.21
C GLY A 70 3.33 -3.36 13.56
N LYS A 71 2.89 -4.52 14.05
CA LYS A 71 3.75 -5.66 14.41
C LYS A 71 3.98 -6.55 13.18
N THR A 72 4.71 -6.02 12.19
CA THR A 72 4.84 -6.64 10.86
C THR A 72 5.47 -8.03 10.91
N ASP A 73 6.52 -8.23 11.73
CA ASP A 73 7.21 -9.53 11.81
C ASP A 73 6.32 -10.61 12.43
N GLU A 74 5.65 -10.30 13.53
CA GLU A 74 4.72 -11.22 14.19
C GLU A 74 3.52 -11.55 13.28
N ALA A 75 3.05 -10.57 12.49
CA ALA A 75 1.98 -10.79 11.53
C ALA A 75 2.41 -11.78 10.43
N ILE A 76 3.62 -11.65 9.89
CA ILE A 76 4.19 -12.59 8.91
C ILE A 76 4.28 -14.00 9.51
N GLU A 77 4.75 -14.12 10.75
CA GLU A 77 4.83 -15.41 11.45
C GLU A 77 3.43 -16.03 11.60
N SER A 78 2.46 -15.26 12.06
CA SER A 78 1.08 -15.73 12.24
C SER A 78 0.45 -16.19 10.93
N TYR A 79 0.60 -15.44 9.83
CA TYR A 79 0.13 -15.90 8.51
C TYR A 79 0.89 -17.14 8.02
N THR A 80 2.17 -17.26 8.34
CA THR A 80 2.95 -18.45 7.98
C THR A 80 2.45 -19.69 8.74
N LEU A 81 2.15 -19.58 10.03
CA LEU A 81 1.54 -20.64 10.81
C LEU A 81 0.14 -21.01 10.27
N ALA A 82 -0.66 -20.02 9.89
CA ALA A 82 -1.95 -20.25 9.24
C ALA A 82 -1.81 -21.04 7.92
N LEU A 83 -0.85 -20.67 7.08
CA LEU A 83 -0.58 -21.30 5.79
C LEU A 83 0.06 -22.69 5.93
N ASN A 84 0.73 -23.01 7.04
CA ASN A 84 1.18 -24.37 7.33
C ASN A 84 0.01 -25.34 7.55
N ILE A 85 -1.15 -24.83 8.01
CA ILE A 85 -2.38 -25.62 8.19
C ILE A 85 -3.22 -25.60 6.91
N ILE A 86 -3.37 -24.44 6.26
CA ILE A 86 -4.14 -24.25 5.01
C ILE A 86 -3.26 -23.61 3.95
N PRO A 87 -2.44 -24.37 3.21
CA PRO A 87 -1.41 -23.85 2.29
C PRO A 87 -1.95 -23.03 1.11
N TYR A 88 -3.20 -23.26 0.73
CA TYR A 88 -3.80 -22.68 -0.48
C TYR A 88 -4.84 -21.58 -0.18
N SER A 89 -4.76 -20.95 0.97
CA SER A 89 -5.62 -19.81 1.29
C SER A 89 -5.13 -18.54 0.59
N THR A 90 -5.81 -18.14 -0.47
CA THR A 90 -5.45 -16.94 -1.26
C THR A 90 -5.47 -15.67 -0.41
N THR A 91 -6.40 -15.53 0.54
CA THR A 91 -6.46 -14.40 1.46
C THR A 91 -5.22 -14.31 2.36
N MET A 92 -4.77 -15.44 2.92
CA MET A 92 -3.59 -15.47 3.78
C MET A 92 -2.31 -15.21 2.99
N LEU A 93 -2.21 -15.76 1.77
CA LEU A 93 -1.10 -15.50 0.85
C LEU A 93 -1.02 -14.03 0.48
N LEU A 94 -2.14 -13.39 0.08
CA LEU A 94 -2.19 -11.96 -0.25
C LEU A 94 -1.75 -11.08 0.93
N ASN A 95 -2.29 -11.34 2.12
CA ASN A 95 -1.94 -10.58 3.31
C ASN A 95 -0.45 -10.72 3.67
N ARG A 96 0.12 -11.93 3.57
CA ARG A 96 1.54 -12.16 3.85
C ARG A 96 2.43 -11.53 2.77
N ALA A 97 2.04 -11.64 1.50
CA ALA A 97 2.75 -11.01 0.39
C ALA A 97 2.85 -9.49 0.54
N ALA A 98 1.76 -8.83 0.94
CA ALA A 98 1.74 -7.40 1.19
C ALA A 98 2.75 -7.03 2.30
N LEU A 99 2.80 -7.79 3.41
CA LEU A 99 3.77 -7.56 4.48
C LEU A 99 5.22 -7.82 4.03
N TYR A 100 5.43 -8.80 3.16
CA TYR A 100 6.76 -9.01 2.55
C TYR A 100 7.20 -7.83 1.70
N LEU A 101 6.28 -7.20 0.94
CA LEU A 101 6.59 -5.97 0.19
C LEU A 101 6.92 -4.80 1.13
N GLU A 102 6.17 -4.60 2.20
CA GLU A 102 6.46 -3.58 3.22
C GLU A 102 7.87 -3.72 3.83
N LYS A 103 8.39 -4.96 3.89
CA LYS A 103 9.73 -5.27 4.40
C LYS A 103 10.80 -5.38 3.33
N ASP A 104 10.50 -5.02 2.10
CA ASP A 104 11.40 -5.18 0.95
C ASP A 104 11.86 -6.64 0.70
N LEU A 105 11.06 -7.61 1.18
CA LEU A 105 11.30 -9.03 0.95
C LEU A 105 10.67 -9.47 -0.40
N ILE A 106 11.08 -8.79 -1.47
CA ILE A 106 10.46 -8.84 -2.81
C ILE A 106 10.32 -10.27 -3.35
N GLN A 107 11.34 -11.13 -3.15
CA GLN A 107 11.29 -12.50 -3.65
C GLN A 107 10.22 -13.34 -2.94
N LYS A 108 10.01 -13.15 -1.62
CA LYS A 108 8.97 -13.86 -0.88
C LYS A 108 7.58 -13.39 -1.28
N ALA A 109 7.40 -12.08 -1.44
CA ALA A 109 6.16 -11.51 -1.94
C ALA A 109 5.81 -12.05 -3.33
N TYR A 110 6.77 -12.10 -4.25
CA TYR A 110 6.60 -12.64 -5.59
C TYR A 110 6.07 -14.09 -5.57
N LEU A 111 6.65 -14.96 -4.74
CA LEU A 111 6.23 -16.35 -4.64
C LEU A 111 4.78 -16.48 -4.14
N ASP A 112 4.40 -15.70 -3.13
CA ASP A 112 3.04 -15.72 -2.62
C ASP A 112 2.04 -15.21 -3.67
N TYR A 113 2.36 -14.13 -4.40
CA TYR A 113 1.51 -13.66 -5.50
C TYR A 113 1.41 -14.66 -6.65
N CYS A 114 2.49 -15.37 -6.99
CA CYS A 114 2.44 -16.46 -7.97
C CYS A 114 1.48 -17.55 -7.51
N ASN A 115 1.59 -18.01 -6.26
CA ASN A 115 0.68 -19.00 -5.70
C ASN A 115 -0.79 -18.56 -5.76
N VAL A 116 -1.07 -17.28 -5.48
CA VAL A 116 -2.44 -16.73 -5.62
C VAL A 116 -2.91 -16.79 -7.08
N ILE A 117 -2.05 -16.41 -8.04
CA ILE A 117 -2.41 -16.40 -9.47
C ILE A 117 -2.59 -17.83 -10.00
N ASP A 118 -1.81 -18.80 -9.52
CA ASP A 118 -1.98 -20.21 -9.87
C ASP A 118 -3.35 -20.76 -9.41
N LEU A 119 -3.80 -20.32 -8.22
CA LEU A 119 -5.11 -20.70 -7.66
C LEU A 119 -6.26 -19.89 -8.27
N LEU A 120 -6.05 -18.60 -8.50
CA LEU A 120 -7.02 -17.64 -8.99
C LEU A 120 -6.40 -16.81 -10.13
N PRO A 121 -6.35 -17.33 -11.38
CA PRO A 121 -5.64 -16.69 -12.50
C PRO A 121 -6.09 -15.27 -12.83
N LYS A 122 -7.30 -14.89 -12.42
CA LYS A 122 -7.87 -13.56 -12.63
C LYS A 122 -7.87 -12.67 -11.38
N ASN A 123 -7.11 -13.01 -10.34
CA ASN A 123 -7.02 -12.16 -9.15
C ASN A 123 -6.32 -10.83 -9.48
N LEU A 124 -7.07 -9.72 -9.43
CA LEU A 124 -6.58 -8.39 -9.84
C LEU A 124 -5.45 -7.92 -8.94
N GLU A 125 -5.60 -8.10 -7.63
CA GLU A 125 -4.62 -7.63 -6.63
C GLU A 125 -3.27 -8.34 -6.83
N ALA A 126 -3.27 -9.66 -6.90
CA ALA A 126 -2.04 -10.43 -7.08
C ALA A 126 -1.34 -10.07 -8.40
N ARG A 127 -2.09 -9.87 -9.49
CA ARG A 127 -1.52 -9.46 -10.77
C ARG A 127 -0.94 -8.06 -10.74
N LEU A 128 -1.61 -7.09 -10.13
CA LEU A 128 -1.11 -5.73 -9.99
C LEU A 128 0.22 -5.70 -9.21
N PHE A 129 0.28 -6.39 -8.09
CA PHE A 129 1.50 -6.43 -7.28
C PHE A 129 2.61 -7.24 -7.94
N ARG A 130 2.30 -8.34 -8.64
CA ARG A 130 3.32 -9.09 -9.38
C ARG A 130 3.86 -8.27 -10.56
N ALA A 131 2.99 -7.55 -11.29
CA ALA A 131 3.40 -6.63 -12.33
C ALA A 131 4.33 -5.53 -11.78
N TYR A 132 4.02 -4.96 -10.61
CA TYR A 132 4.91 -4.02 -9.94
C TYR A 132 6.29 -4.64 -9.65
N ILE A 133 6.35 -5.87 -9.17
CA ILE A 133 7.63 -6.58 -8.95
C ILE A 133 8.38 -6.78 -10.27
N TYR A 134 7.70 -7.18 -11.33
CA TYR A 134 8.29 -7.31 -12.66
C TYR A 134 8.86 -5.98 -13.18
N MET A 135 8.15 -4.86 -12.94
CA MET A 135 8.64 -3.52 -13.28
C MET A 135 9.97 -3.20 -12.57
N GLN A 136 10.08 -3.51 -11.28
CA GLN A 136 11.32 -3.30 -10.52
C GLN A 136 12.47 -4.16 -11.05
N ARG A 137 12.19 -5.38 -11.51
CA ARG A 137 13.17 -6.29 -12.10
C ARG A 137 13.48 -5.99 -13.56
N ARG A 138 12.81 -4.99 -14.17
CA ARG A 138 12.87 -4.66 -15.59
C ARG A 138 12.38 -5.81 -16.51
N GLU A 139 11.56 -6.70 -15.98
CA GLU A 139 10.88 -7.77 -16.68
C GLU A 139 9.59 -7.21 -17.31
N TYR A 140 9.75 -6.30 -18.28
CA TYR A 140 8.66 -5.46 -18.81
C TYR A 140 7.61 -6.25 -19.58
N LYS A 141 8.00 -7.35 -20.25
CA LYS A 141 7.06 -8.20 -20.99
C LYS A 141 6.10 -8.90 -20.03
N GLU A 142 6.62 -9.43 -18.94
CA GLU A 142 5.86 -10.12 -17.89
C GLU A 142 4.94 -9.14 -17.15
N ALA A 143 5.42 -7.96 -16.84
CA ALA A 143 4.60 -6.90 -16.25
C ALA A 143 3.41 -6.53 -17.15
N ARG A 144 3.64 -6.40 -18.48
CA ARG A 144 2.59 -6.08 -19.44
C ARG A 144 1.51 -7.15 -19.50
N VAL A 145 1.89 -8.43 -19.44
CA VAL A 145 0.92 -9.54 -19.40
C VAL A 145 -0.01 -9.39 -18.20
N ASP A 146 0.54 -9.15 -17.02
CA ASP A 146 -0.28 -9.02 -15.80
C ASP A 146 -1.19 -7.78 -15.84
N TYR A 147 -0.68 -6.62 -16.26
CA TYR A 147 -1.52 -5.41 -16.40
C TYR A 147 -2.63 -5.61 -17.44
N ASN A 148 -2.35 -6.26 -18.56
CA ASN A 148 -3.36 -6.51 -19.59
C ASN A 148 -4.48 -7.43 -19.06
N VAL A 149 -4.16 -8.49 -18.33
CA VAL A 149 -5.20 -9.35 -17.70
C VAL A 149 -6.07 -8.56 -16.71
N VAL A 150 -5.50 -7.57 -16.01
CA VAL A 150 -6.29 -6.68 -15.16
C VAL A 150 -7.21 -5.80 -16.01
N LEU A 151 -6.71 -5.22 -17.10
CA LEU A 151 -7.47 -4.34 -17.99
C LEU A 151 -8.56 -5.07 -18.80
N GLU A 152 -8.38 -6.37 -19.07
CA GLU A 152 -9.42 -7.22 -19.68
C GLU A 152 -10.64 -7.37 -18.76
N GLN A 153 -10.45 -7.32 -17.44
CA GLN A 153 -11.53 -7.44 -16.46
C GLN A 153 -12.08 -6.08 -16.01
N ASP A 154 -11.21 -5.10 -15.90
CA ASP A 154 -11.52 -3.73 -15.48
C ASP A 154 -10.72 -2.74 -16.34
N VAL A 155 -11.29 -2.39 -17.49
CA VAL A 155 -10.67 -1.47 -18.46
C VAL A 155 -10.37 -0.08 -17.86
N LYS A 156 -11.06 0.30 -16.78
CA LYS A 156 -10.87 1.57 -16.06
C LYS A 156 -9.92 1.45 -14.89
N ASN A 157 -9.30 0.30 -14.65
CA ASN A 157 -8.38 0.12 -13.54
C ASN A 157 -7.23 1.13 -13.63
N LYS A 158 -7.28 2.11 -12.76
CA LYS A 158 -6.33 3.23 -12.75
C LYS A 158 -4.88 2.76 -12.60
N THR A 159 -4.63 1.83 -11.67
CA THR A 159 -3.29 1.31 -11.41
C THR A 159 -2.71 0.58 -12.61
N ALA A 160 -3.50 -0.28 -13.25
CA ALA A 160 -3.05 -1.00 -14.44
C ALA A 160 -2.80 -0.05 -15.63
N ARG A 161 -3.66 0.95 -15.84
CA ARG A 161 -3.46 1.98 -16.88
C ARG A 161 -2.17 2.75 -16.66
N ILE A 162 -1.91 3.20 -15.43
CA ILE A 162 -0.64 3.85 -15.06
C ILE A 162 0.54 2.90 -15.32
N GLY A 163 0.41 1.63 -14.94
CA GLY A 163 1.43 0.61 -15.19
C GLY A 163 1.77 0.46 -16.67
N ILE A 164 0.77 0.42 -17.56
CA ILE A 164 0.98 0.37 -19.02
C ILE A 164 1.65 1.65 -19.53
N ILE A 165 1.25 2.83 -19.06
CA ILE A 165 1.87 4.10 -19.43
C ILE A 165 3.37 4.10 -19.06
N MET A 166 3.67 3.70 -17.83
CA MET A 166 5.07 3.60 -17.37
C MET A 166 5.89 2.56 -18.16
N LEU A 167 5.26 1.44 -18.55
CA LEU A 167 5.90 0.45 -19.41
C LEU A 167 6.21 1.02 -20.80
N ASP A 168 5.27 1.73 -21.41
CA ASP A 168 5.46 2.35 -22.71
C ASP A 168 6.60 3.38 -22.67
N GLU A 169 6.70 4.16 -21.60
CA GLU A 169 7.85 5.06 -21.37
C GLU A 169 9.18 4.29 -21.31
N LYS A 170 9.24 3.22 -20.48
CA LYS A 170 10.46 2.42 -20.32
C LYS A 170 10.89 1.68 -21.58
N GLU A 171 9.95 1.36 -22.45
CA GLU A 171 10.19 0.68 -23.72
C GLU A 171 10.39 1.68 -24.90
N GLY A 172 10.41 2.98 -24.63
CA GLY A 172 10.64 4.04 -25.64
C GLY A 172 9.41 4.34 -26.51
N ARG A 173 8.23 3.89 -26.13
CA ARG A 173 6.97 4.17 -26.84
C ARG A 173 6.33 5.46 -26.32
N HIS A 174 7.10 6.55 -26.31
CA HIS A 174 6.74 7.81 -25.67
C HIS A 174 5.41 8.41 -26.18
N GLN A 175 5.13 8.35 -27.48
CA GLN A 175 3.87 8.85 -28.02
C GLN A 175 2.68 8.05 -27.51
N SER A 176 2.77 6.72 -27.47
CA SER A 176 1.72 5.84 -26.93
C SER A 176 1.47 6.12 -25.45
N ALA A 177 2.54 6.31 -24.67
CA ALA A 177 2.47 6.65 -23.27
C ALA A 177 1.77 7.99 -23.05
N MET A 178 2.12 9.02 -23.83
CA MET A 178 1.51 10.36 -23.72
C MET A 178 0.04 10.34 -24.13
N ASP A 179 -0.33 9.63 -25.20
CA ASP A 179 -1.73 9.50 -25.64
C ASP A 179 -2.57 8.81 -24.54
N ALA A 180 -2.04 7.74 -23.95
CA ALA A 180 -2.70 7.03 -22.85
C ALA A 180 -2.78 7.90 -21.58
N MET A 181 -1.76 8.71 -21.30
CA MET A 181 -1.76 9.65 -20.17
C MET A 181 -2.80 10.77 -20.38
N ASN A 182 -2.93 11.32 -21.57
CA ASN A 182 -3.93 12.33 -21.90
C ASN A 182 -5.35 11.78 -21.70
N LEU A 183 -5.60 10.53 -22.12
CA LEU A 183 -6.87 9.86 -21.87
C LEU A 183 -7.11 9.64 -20.36
N LEU A 184 -6.07 9.29 -19.62
CA LEU A 184 -6.18 9.11 -18.16
C LEU A 184 -6.52 10.43 -17.46
N VAL A 185 -5.89 11.54 -17.85
CA VAL A 185 -6.22 12.90 -17.34
C VAL A 185 -7.65 13.28 -17.70
N SER A 186 -8.12 12.98 -18.92
CA SER A 186 -9.50 13.22 -19.33
C SER A 186 -10.53 12.49 -18.45
N ASP A 187 -10.21 11.25 -18.04
CA ASP A 187 -11.06 10.48 -17.14
C ASP A 187 -10.99 10.96 -15.68
N TYR A 188 -9.86 11.51 -15.26
CA TYR A 188 -9.60 11.96 -13.88
C TYR A 188 -9.04 13.39 -13.83
N PRO A 189 -9.78 14.42 -14.33
CA PRO A 189 -9.24 15.77 -14.56
C PRO A 189 -8.88 16.54 -13.28
N ARG A 190 -9.27 16.04 -12.11
CA ARG A 190 -8.98 16.66 -10.81
C ARG A 190 -8.11 15.77 -9.90
N ASP A 191 -7.51 14.73 -10.46
CA ASP A 191 -6.57 13.89 -9.71
C ASP A 191 -5.16 14.52 -9.77
N VAL A 192 -4.79 15.13 -8.66
CA VAL A 192 -3.48 15.81 -8.47
C VAL A 192 -2.31 14.90 -8.84
N SER A 193 -2.40 13.60 -8.49
CA SER A 193 -1.31 12.65 -8.76
C SER A 193 -1.16 12.38 -10.26
N ILE A 194 -2.27 12.27 -10.98
CA ILE A 194 -2.28 12.04 -12.43
C ILE A 194 -1.79 13.28 -13.19
N LEU A 195 -2.28 14.47 -12.82
CA LEU A 195 -1.82 15.73 -13.42
C LEU A 195 -0.31 15.93 -13.23
N ARG A 196 0.18 15.70 -12.02
CA ARG A 196 1.63 15.78 -11.74
C ARG A 196 2.44 14.73 -12.49
N MET A 197 1.90 13.53 -12.68
CA MET A 197 2.55 12.50 -13.49
C MET A 197 2.66 12.93 -14.96
N ARG A 198 1.61 13.53 -15.53
CA ARG A 198 1.66 14.07 -16.91
C ARG A 198 2.65 15.20 -17.00
N ALA A 199 2.64 16.15 -16.07
CA ALA A 199 3.60 17.25 -16.04
C ALA A 199 5.05 16.76 -16.02
N ASN A 200 5.34 15.70 -15.25
CA ASN A 200 6.69 15.11 -15.25
C ASN A 200 7.06 14.51 -16.61
N MET A 201 6.15 13.75 -17.23
CA MET A 201 6.36 13.17 -18.57
C MET A 201 6.56 14.26 -19.63
N GLU A 202 5.74 15.31 -19.62
CA GLU A 202 5.86 16.45 -20.54
C GLU A 202 7.20 17.15 -20.37
N TRP A 203 7.64 17.37 -19.13
CA TRP A 203 8.94 17.99 -18.87
C TRP A 203 10.11 17.09 -19.34
N GLU A 204 10.07 15.81 -19.06
CA GLU A 204 11.09 14.84 -19.54
C GLU A 204 11.18 14.81 -21.07
N HIS A 205 10.07 15.07 -21.77
CA HIS A 205 10.00 15.14 -23.23
C HIS A 205 10.25 16.55 -23.77
N GLY A 206 10.68 17.50 -22.94
CA GLY A 206 11.01 18.86 -23.33
C GLY A 206 9.82 19.77 -23.57
N GLN A 207 8.61 19.37 -23.18
CA GLN A 207 7.37 20.13 -23.30
C GLN A 207 7.13 21.01 -22.06
N ALA A 208 8.10 21.85 -21.73
CA ALA A 208 8.14 22.60 -20.47
C ALA A 208 6.89 23.47 -20.23
N GLU A 209 6.31 24.07 -21.25
CA GLU A 209 5.12 24.93 -21.11
C GLU A 209 3.87 24.11 -20.77
N ALA A 210 3.71 22.92 -21.36
CA ALA A 210 2.63 22.01 -21.01
C ALA A 210 2.76 21.52 -19.56
N ALA A 211 3.98 21.12 -19.16
CA ALA A 211 4.27 20.72 -17.79
C ALA A 211 3.93 21.83 -16.78
N LEU A 212 4.32 23.10 -17.07
CA LEU A 212 3.98 24.23 -16.21
C LEU A 212 2.47 24.45 -16.11
N PHE A 213 1.73 24.28 -17.21
CA PHE A 213 0.28 24.39 -17.22
C PHE A 213 -0.36 23.34 -16.28
N ASP A 214 0.07 22.08 -16.36
CA ASP A 214 -0.45 21.03 -15.50
C ASP A 214 -0.09 21.26 -14.02
N LEU A 215 1.12 21.74 -13.73
CA LEU A 215 1.51 22.12 -12.38
C LEU A 215 0.66 23.26 -11.82
N ASP A 216 0.26 24.22 -12.67
CA ASP A 216 -0.66 25.29 -12.27
C ASP A 216 -2.06 24.73 -11.96
N GLU A 217 -2.55 23.75 -12.74
CA GLU A 217 -3.81 23.06 -12.42
C GLU A 217 -3.71 22.28 -11.10
N VAL A 218 -2.59 21.60 -10.84
CA VAL A 218 -2.34 20.96 -9.53
C VAL A 218 -2.41 21.98 -8.40
N LEU A 219 -1.75 23.13 -8.54
CA LEU A 219 -1.71 24.15 -7.50
C LEU A 219 -3.05 24.88 -7.29
N LYS A 220 -3.95 24.87 -8.28
CA LYS A 220 -5.35 25.30 -8.07
C LYS A 220 -6.12 24.32 -7.19
N LEU A 221 -5.80 23.02 -7.24
CA LEU A 221 -6.45 21.98 -6.47
C LEU A 221 -5.81 21.80 -5.07
N ASP A 222 -4.49 21.88 -5.02
CA ASP A 222 -3.69 21.83 -3.79
C ASP A 222 -2.62 22.95 -3.77
N PRO A 223 -2.97 24.14 -3.27
CA PRO A 223 -2.05 25.27 -3.20
C PRO A 223 -0.84 25.06 -2.27
N ARG A 224 -0.82 23.97 -1.50
CA ARG A 224 0.25 23.65 -0.56
C ARG A 224 1.15 22.52 -1.03
N ASP A 225 1.02 22.06 -2.26
CA ASP A 225 1.91 21.04 -2.81
C ASP A 225 3.31 21.64 -3.06
N ALA A 226 4.17 21.50 -2.04
CA ALA A 226 5.55 21.99 -2.10
C ALA A 226 6.36 21.33 -3.24
N SER A 227 6.06 20.10 -3.61
CA SER A 227 6.76 19.37 -4.68
C SER A 227 6.49 19.97 -6.05
N CYS A 228 5.28 20.50 -6.29
CA CYS A 228 4.94 21.20 -7.51
C CYS A 228 5.74 22.51 -7.65
N TYR A 229 5.92 23.26 -6.57
CA TYR A 229 6.76 24.47 -6.61
C TYR A 229 8.22 24.14 -6.88
N VAL A 230 8.75 23.03 -6.31
CA VAL A 230 10.12 22.59 -6.64
C VAL A 230 10.23 22.27 -8.13
N MET A 231 9.30 21.49 -8.68
CA MET A 231 9.29 21.14 -10.11
C MET A 231 9.17 22.38 -11.01
N LYS A 232 8.30 23.33 -10.69
CA LYS A 232 8.21 24.62 -11.41
C LYS A 232 9.54 25.36 -11.39
N GLY A 233 10.19 25.40 -10.22
CA GLY A 233 11.53 26.00 -10.09
C GLY A 233 12.56 25.31 -10.98
N ASP A 234 12.55 23.98 -11.03
CA ASP A 234 13.46 23.20 -11.87
C ASP A 234 13.24 23.48 -13.36
N ILE A 235 11.98 23.52 -13.81
CA ILE A 235 11.62 23.85 -15.20
C ILE A 235 12.06 25.27 -15.56
N HIS A 236 11.76 26.27 -14.71
CA HIS A 236 12.18 27.66 -14.95
C HIS A 236 13.71 27.81 -14.97
N LEU A 237 14.41 27.09 -14.08
CA LEU A 237 15.88 27.10 -14.05
C LEU A 237 16.47 26.52 -15.35
N GLN A 238 15.92 25.42 -15.84
CA GLN A 238 16.30 24.84 -17.14
C GLN A 238 16.06 25.80 -18.30
N GLN A 239 14.98 26.59 -18.26
CA GLN A 239 14.67 27.65 -19.22
C GLN A 239 15.52 28.91 -19.02
N LYS A 240 16.44 28.94 -18.06
CA LYS A 240 17.25 30.12 -17.68
C LYS A 240 16.42 31.31 -17.14
N LYS A 241 15.18 31.07 -16.74
CA LYS A 241 14.27 32.02 -16.09
C LYS A 241 14.58 32.04 -14.58
N LYS A 242 15.71 32.68 -14.21
CA LYS A 242 16.28 32.61 -12.84
C LYS A 242 15.39 33.26 -11.79
N ALA A 243 14.68 34.34 -12.13
CA ALA A 243 13.81 35.04 -11.19
C ALA A 243 12.59 34.19 -10.83
N GLU A 244 11.93 33.60 -11.82
CA GLU A 244 10.78 32.73 -11.68
C GLU A 244 11.16 31.41 -10.94
N ALA A 245 12.35 30.87 -11.27
CA ALA A 245 12.87 29.69 -10.58
C ALA A 245 13.08 29.97 -9.08
N ARG A 246 13.67 31.13 -8.77
CA ARG A 246 13.89 31.55 -7.38
C ARG A 246 12.58 31.73 -6.63
N GLU A 247 11.60 32.41 -7.21
CA GLU A 247 10.27 32.61 -6.61
C GLU A 247 9.60 31.26 -6.28
N ALA A 248 9.63 30.32 -7.22
CA ALA A 248 9.08 28.97 -7.01
C ALA A 248 9.79 28.23 -5.87
N TYR A 249 11.13 28.27 -5.80
CA TYR A 249 11.87 27.62 -4.71
C TYR A 249 11.63 28.30 -3.36
N GLU A 250 11.52 29.63 -3.32
CA GLU A 250 11.19 30.38 -2.10
C GLU A 250 9.81 29.96 -1.58
N LYS A 251 8.84 29.76 -2.49
CA LYS A 251 7.52 29.24 -2.13
C LYS A 251 7.58 27.80 -1.58
N ALA A 252 8.39 26.93 -2.18
CA ALA A 252 8.62 25.60 -1.65
C ALA A 252 9.23 25.60 -0.23
N LEU A 253 10.17 26.53 0.04
CA LEU A 253 10.74 26.72 1.39
C LEU A 253 9.68 27.17 2.41
N GLU A 254 8.78 28.09 2.05
CA GLU A 254 7.65 28.52 2.91
C GLU A 254 6.74 27.34 3.26
N LEU A 255 6.62 26.36 2.37
CA LEU A 255 5.81 25.16 2.55
C LEU A 255 6.53 24.02 3.24
N GLY A 256 7.79 24.22 3.68
CA GLY A 256 8.51 23.30 4.55
C GLY A 256 9.58 22.45 3.85
N VAL A 257 9.88 22.65 2.58
CA VAL A 257 11.05 22.06 1.92
C VAL A 257 12.32 22.57 2.62
N SER A 258 13.27 21.68 2.87
CA SER A 258 14.47 22.09 3.59
C SER A 258 15.38 22.99 2.74
N ARG A 259 15.96 24.02 3.38
CA ARG A 259 16.90 24.92 2.67
C ARG A 259 18.15 24.18 2.18
N ALA A 260 18.54 23.12 2.85
CA ALA A 260 19.67 22.30 2.43
C ALA A 260 19.41 21.61 1.08
N GLU A 261 18.18 21.12 0.87
CA GLU A 261 17.76 20.47 -0.36
C GLU A 261 17.79 21.42 -1.57
N LEU A 262 17.39 22.69 -1.38
CA LEU A 262 17.33 23.69 -2.45
C LEU A 262 18.58 24.59 -2.55
N ALA A 263 19.59 24.37 -1.71
CA ALA A 263 20.73 25.27 -1.61
C ALA A 263 21.48 25.47 -2.95
N GLU A 264 21.77 24.38 -3.65
CA GLU A 264 22.48 24.45 -4.94
C GLU A 264 21.61 25.05 -6.05
N LYS A 265 20.31 24.74 -6.07
CA LYS A 265 19.33 25.30 -7.02
C LYS A 265 19.20 26.82 -6.83
N LEU A 266 19.09 27.28 -5.59
CA LEU A 266 19.02 28.70 -5.25
C LEU A 266 20.31 29.46 -5.57
N LYS A 267 21.50 28.83 -5.50
CA LYS A 267 22.75 29.44 -5.96
C LYS A 267 22.74 29.68 -7.47
N GLN A 268 22.16 28.78 -8.25
CA GLN A 268 22.07 28.92 -9.70
C GLN A 268 21.08 30.02 -10.13
N CYS A 269 20.17 30.44 -9.24
CA CYS A 269 19.24 31.53 -9.44
C CYS A 269 19.84 32.93 -9.19
N LYS A 270 21.14 33.02 -8.80
CA LYS A 270 21.87 34.28 -8.63
C LYS A 270 22.48 34.76 -10.01
#